data_d8094dff8598f41dd0dcf63b22a817b9
#
_entry.id   d8094dff8598f41dd0dcf63b22a817b9
#
_cell.length_a   1.000
_cell.length_b   1.000
_cell.length_c   1.000
_cell.angle_alpha   90.00
_cell.angle_beta   90.00
_cell.angle_gamma   90.00
#
_symmetry.space_group_name_H-M   'P 1'
#
loop_
_entity.id
_entity.type
_entity.pdbx_description
1 polymer ?
#
loop_
_entity_poly.entity_id
_entity_poly.type
_entity_poly.pdbx_seq_one_letter_code
_entity_poly.pdbx_strand_id
1 'polypeptide(L)'
;MSLDIEIKIESDQRKIFSLAGSLDTNTAPQLEDVLEREIDSEVQVAIMDMNKLEFLSSAGIRIIFKAKKLMDARKGKFMLVNLQPQVRKVFEIIKVLDIMEVFSNQAELDDYLEVMQKKVLDQGA
;
A
#
# COMPACT_ATOMS: atom_id res chain seq x y z
N MET A 1 16.66 11.49 9.67
CA MET A 1 15.28 11.04 9.52
C MET A 1 15.25 9.55 9.27
N SER A 2 14.33 8.85 9.87
CA SER A 2 14.27 7.39 9.82
C SER A 2 12.90 6.93 9.35
N LEU A 3 12.83 5.66 8.97
CA LEU A 3 11.60 5.01 8.59
C LEU A 3 11.46 3.72 9.39
N ASP A 4 10.35 3.56 10.05
CA ASP A 4 9.98 2.31 10.73
C ASP A 4 8.89 1.61 9.92
N ILE A 5 9.06 0.33 9.70
CA ILE A 5 8.10 -0.48 8.95
C ILE A 5 7.65 -1.65 9.81
N GLU A 6 6.36 -1.70 10.12
CA GLU A 6 5.75 -2.83 10.79
C GLU A 6 4.96 -3.64 9.78
N ILE A 7 5.06 -4.96 9.86
CA ILE A 7 4.36 -5.85 8.96
C ILE A 7 3.38 -6.68 9.75
N LYS A 8 2.11 -6.57 9.38
CA LYS A 8 1.07 -7.40 9.97
C LYS A 8 0.63 -8.43 8.93
N ILE A 9 0.86 -9.69 9.23
CA ILE A 9 0.46 -10.78 8.36
C ILE A 9 -0.93 -11.23 8.79
N GLU A 10 -1.95 -10.84 8.02
CA GLU A 10 -3.33 -11.23 8.33
C GLU A 10 -3.63 -12.63 7.82
N SER A 11 -3.01 -13.01 6.71
CA SER A 11 -3.08 -14.36 6.14
C SER A 11 -1.91 -14.52 5.17
N ASP A 12 -1.73 -15.69 4.59
CA ASP A 12 -0.70 -15.91 3.58
C ASP A 12 -0.89 -15.01 2.36
N GLN A 13 -2.12 -14.57 2.12
CA GLN A 13 -2.46 -13.78 0.94
C GLN A 13 -2.60 -12.29 1.22
N ARG A 14 -2.68 -11.86 2.48
CA ARG A 14 -2.95 -10.47 2.85
C ARG A 14 -1.98 -9.97 3.90
N LYS A 15 -1.24 -8.90 3.56
CA LYS A 15 -0.28 -8.27 4.46
C LYS A 15 -0.49 -6.77 4.52
N ILE A 16 -0.27 -6.20 5.71
CA ILE A 16 -0.34 -4.77 5.95
C ILE A 16 1.06 -4.28 6.32
N PHE A 17 1.50 -3.23 5.62
CA PHE A 17 2.77 -2.57 5.88
C PHE A 17 2.50 -1.20 6.48
N SER A 18 2.81 -1.01 7.74
CA SER A 18 2.60 0.26 8.45
C SER A 18 3.89 1.05 8.46
N LEU A 19 3.87 2.24 7.87
CA LEU A 19 5.04 3.09 7.76
C LEU A 19 4.97 4.23 8.77
N ALA A 20 6.09 4.52 9.45
CA ALA A 20 6.20 5.62 10.38
C ALA A 20 7.48 6.41 10.10
N GLY A 21 7.38 7.72 10.08
CA GLY A 21 8.52 8.61 9.90
C GLY A 21 8.62 9.19 8.51
N SER A 22 9.77 9.03 7.87
CA SER A 22 10.04 9.67 6.58
C SER A 22 10.43 8.64 5.53
N LEU A 23 9.75 8.68 4.39
CA LEU A 23 10.10 7.89 3.23
C LEU A 23 10.77 8.83 2.22
N ASP A 24 12.09 8.80 2.19
CA ASP A 24 12.92 9.68 1.39
C ASP A 24 13.97 8.89 0.61
N THR A 25 14.90 9.59 -0.04
CA THR A 25 15.94 8.96 -0.84
C THR A 25 16.79 7.98 -0.02
N ASN A 26 17.01 8.28 1.25
CA ASN A 26 17.85 7.45 2.12
C ASN A 26 17.10 6.22 2.64
N THR A 27 15.79 6.31 2.84
CA THR A 27 14.99 5.23 3.41
C THR A 27 14.23 4.41 2.37
N ALA A 28 14.08 4.94 1.14
CA ALA A 28 13.39 4.22 0.07
C ALA A 28 13.97 2.82 -0.19
N PRO A 29 15.31 2.60 -0.20
CA PRO A 29 15.85 1.26 -0.36
C PRO A 29 15.44 0.29 0.73
N GLN A 30 15.28 0.77 1.96
CA GLN A 30 14.80 -0.05 3.07
C GLN A 30 13.38 -0.58 2.79
N LEU A 31 12.50 0.30 2.32
CA LEU A 31 11.14 -0.10 1.97
C LEU A 31 11.14 -1.08 0.79
N GLU A 32 11.95 -0.80 -0.23
CA GLU A 32 12.06 -1.67 -1.39
C GLU A 32 12.45 -3.09 -0.98
N ASP A 33 13.46 -3.23 -0.13
CA ASP A 33 13.93 -4.53 0.35
C ASP A 33 12.83 -5.27 1.11
N VAL A 34 12.09 -4.56 1.97
CA VAL A 34 11.00 -5.16 2.73
C VAL A 34 9.89 -5.65 1.81
N LEU A 35 9.49 -4.82 0.85
CA LEU A 35 8.43 -5.21 -0.09
C LEU A 35 8.84 -6.39 -0.96
N GLU A 36 10.09 -6.42 -1.44
CA GLU A 36 10.58 -7.54 -2.24
C GLU A 36 10.58 -8.84 -1.45
N ARG A 37 10.93 -8.79 -0.18
CA ARG A 37 10.97 -9.97 0.67
C ARG A 37 9.58 -10.43 1.08
N GLU A 38 8.69 -9.49 1.42
CA GLU A 38 7.40 -9.81 2.03
C GLU A 38 6.26 -10.01 1.04
N ILE A 39 6.36 -9.42 -0.15
CA ILE A 39 5.35 -9.62 -1.20
C ILE A 39 5.81 -10.79 -2.07
N ASP A 40 5.59 -12.00 -1.57
CA ASP A 40 5.91 -13.22 -2.29
C ASP A 40 4.77 -13.60 -3.26
N SER A 41 4.90 -14.74 -3.91
CA SER A 41 3.94 -15.17 -4.93
C SER A 41 2.53 -15.45 -4.40
N GLU A 42 2.37 -15.63 -3.10
CA GLU A 42 1.06 -15.93 -2.50
C GLU A 42 0.28 -14.67 -2.12
N VAL A 43 0.95 -13.52 -1.96
CA VAL A 43 0.31 -12.29 -1.54
C VAL A 43 -0.58 -11.76 -2.66
N GLN A 44 -1.87 -11.63 -2.40
CA GLN A 44 -2.86 -11.09 -3.32
C GLN A 44 -3.36 -9.71 -2.90
N VAL A 45 -3.20 -9.35 -1.63
CA VAL A 45 -3.61 -8.04 -1.11
C VAL A 45 -2.46 -7.47 -0.29
N ALA A 46 -1.94 -6.33 -0.72
CA ALA A 46 -0.92 -5.58 0.00
C ALA A 46 -1.49 -4.21 0.34
N ILE A 47 -1.47 -3.87 1.62
CA ILE A 47 -2.02 -2.63 2.15
C ILE A 47 -0.89 -1.84 2.78
N MET A 48 -0.76 -0.55 2.42
CA MET A 48 0.18 0.34 3.08
C MET A 48 -0.59 1.30 3.97
N ASP A 49 -0.39 1.16 5.28
CA ASP A 49 -0.95 2.07 6.27
C ASP A 49 0.03 3.21 6.51
N MET A 50 -0.39 4.41 6.14
CA MET A 50 0.46 5.59 6.19
C MET A 50 0.07 6.55 7.31
N ASN A 51 -0.65 6.06 8.31
CA ASN A 51 -1.11 6.89 9.42
C ASN A 51 0.01 7.64 10.12
N LYS A 52 1.19 7.05 10.22
CA LYS A 52 2.35 7.65 10.89
C LYS A 52 3.45 8.09 9.93
N LEU A 53 3.18 8.07 8.63
CA LEU A 53 4.14 8.57 7.65
C LEU A 53 3.98 10.09 7.54
N GLU A 54 5.05 10.82 7.85
CA GLU A 54 5.05 12.29 7.90
C GLU A 54 5.59 12.94 6.65
N PHE A 55 6.47 12.24 5.92
CA PHE A 55 7.14 12.81 4.76
C PHE A 55 7.28 11.76 3.67
N LEU A 56 7.10 12.19 2.43
CA LEU A 56 7.20 11.32 1.25
C LEU A 56 7.91 12.07 0.13
N SER A 57 9.04 11.50 -0.36
CA SER A 57 9.79 12.03 -1.48
C SER A 57 9.45 11.29 -2.77
N SER A 58 9.95 11.82 -3.89
CA SER A 58 9.78 11.19 -5.20
C SER A 58 10.40 9.79 -5.25
N ALA A 59 11.52 9.57 -4.53
CA ALA A 59 12.14 8.26 -4.45
C ALA A 59 11.20 7.25 -3.78
N GLY A 60 10.52 7.66 -2.71
CA GLY A 60 9.54 6.82 -2.04
C GLY A 60 8.33 6.53 -2.91
N ILE A 61 7.85 7.51 -3.63
CA ILE A 61 6.73 7.34 -4.56
C ILE A 61 7.07 6.28 -5.61
N ARG A 62 8.30 6.30 -6.12
CA ARG A 62 8.76 5.33 -7.11
C ARG A 62 8.66 3.90 -6.58
N ILE A 63 9.02 3.69 -5.33
CA ILE A 63 8.95 2.35 -4.70
C ILE A 63 7.50 1.92 -4.53
N ILE A 64 6.62 2.84 -4.13
CA ILE A 64 5.19 2.57 -4.00
C ILE A 64 4.60 2.16 -5.35
N PHE A 65 4.93 2.88 -6.42
CA PHE A 65 4.47 2.52 -7.77
C PHE A 65 5.01 1.19 -8.24
N LYS A 66 6.25 0.87 -7.91
CA LYS A 66 6.84 -0.43 -8.26
C LYS A 66 6.05 -1.56 -7.62
N ALA A 67 5.66 -1.41 -6.35
CA ALA A 67 4.84 -2.38 -5.65
C ALA A 67 3.45 -2.51 -6.29
N LYS A 68 2.85 -1.38 -6.66
CA LYS A 68 1.55 -1.40 -7.33
C LYS A 68 1.61 -2.16 -8.65
N LYS A 69 2.63 -1.90 -9.47
CA LYS A 69 2.80 -2.60 -10.74
C LYS A 69 2.98 -4.10 -10.55
N LEU A 70 3.75 -4.48 -9.54
CA LEU A 70 3.96 -5.90 -9.21
C LEU A 70 2.63 -6.58 -8.88
N MET A 71 1.81 -5.93 -8.05
CA MET A 71 0.51 -6.49 -7.67
C MET A 71 -0.47 -6.49 -8.83
N ASP A 72 -0.49 -5.44 -9.65
CA ASP A 72 -1.34 -5.38 -10.83
C ASP A 72 -1.01 -6.50 -11.81
N ALA A 73 0.27 -6.81 -12.00
CA ALA A 73 0.73 -7.85 -12.92
C ALA A 73 0.20 -9.24 -12.54
N ARG A 74 -0.02 -9.48 -11.25
CA ARG A 74 -0.57 -10.74 -10.76
C ARG A 74 -2.08 -10.67 -10.46
N LYS A 75 -2.73 -9.57 -10.88
CA LYS A 75 -4.15 -9.30 -10.64
C LYS A 75 -4.51 -9.23 -9.16
N GLY A 76 -3.54 -8.85 -8.33
CA GLY A 76 -3.75 -8.61 -6.91
C GLY A 76 -4.22 -7.18 -6.66
N LYS A 77 -4.29 -6.82 -5.39
CA LYS A 77 -4.70 -5.50 -4.94
C LYS A 77 -3.58 -4.84 -4.15
N PHE A 78 -3.29 -3.59 -4.46
CA PHE A 78 -2.37 -2.75 -3.71
C PHE A 78 -3.10 -1.47 -3.33
N MET A 79 -3.19 -1.20 -2.02
CA MET A 79 -4.04 -0.12 -1.52
C MET A 79 -3.34 0.70 -0.46
N LEU A 80 -3.71 1.97 -0.37
CA LEU A 80 -3.19 2.91 0.62
C LEU A 80 -4.30 3.27 1.59
N VAL A 81 -3.98 3.36 2.89
CA VAL A 81 -4.94 3.80 3.90
C VAL A 81 -4.31 4.85 4.80
N ASN A 82 -5.12 5.70 5.36
CA ASN A 82 -4.73 6.67 6.39
C ASN A 82 -3.67 7.66 5.94
N LEU A 83 -3.75 8.19 4.72
CA LEU A 83 -2.81 9.21 4.26
C LEU A 83 -2.97 10.47 5.12
N GLN A 84 -1.86 10.94 5.68
CA GLN A 84 -1.85 12.25 6.34
C GLN A 84 -2.02 13.34 5.28
N PRO A 85 -2.59 14.51 5.64
CA PRO A 85 -2.87 15.56 4.65
C PRO A 85 -1.68 15.97 3.81
N GLN A 86 -0.50 16.12 4.41
CA GLN A 86 0.70 16.51 3.68
C GLN A 86 1.18 15.42 2.71
N VAL A 87 0.99 14.15 3.05
CA VAL A 87 1.34 13.03 2.19
C VAL A 87 0.31 12.90 1.05
N ARG A 88 -0.96 13.02 1.38
CA ARG A 88 -2.03 13.00 0.38
C ARG A 88 -1.84 14.09 -0.67
N LYS A 89 -1.41 15.27 -0.23
CA LYS A 89 -1.17 16.40 -1.13
C LYS A 89 -0.09 16.08 -2.17
N VAL A 90 0.95 15.34 -1.80
CA VAL A 90 1.98 14.92 -2.75
C VAL A 90 1.37 14.07 -3.86
N PHE A 91 0.52 13.11 -3.51
CA PHE A 91 -0.17 12.27 -4.50
C PHE A 91 -1.12 13.08 -5.38
N GLU A 92 -1.79 14.09 -4.81
CA GLU A 92 -2.68 14.96 -5.57
C GLU A 92 -1.90 15.80 -6.60
N ILE A 93 -0.74 16.34 -6.18
CA ILE A 93 0.10 17.17 -7.05
C ILE A 93 0.60 16.36 -8.25
N ILE A 94 1.01 15.13 -8.04
CA ILE A 94 1.50 14.28 -9.13
C ILE A 94 0.37 13.55 -9.87
N LYS A 95 -0.88 13.79 -9.48
CA LYS A 95 -2.11 13.29 -10.15
C LYS A 95 -2.18 11.77 -10.27
N VAL A 96 -1.80 11.08 -9.20
CA VAL A 96 -1.81 9.61 -9.20
C VAL A 96 -2.93 9.00 -8.36
N LEU A 97 -3.74 9.81 -7.69
CA LEU A 97 -4.84 9.27 -6.88
C LEU A 97 -5.86 8.52 -7.73
N ASP A 98 -6.01 8.89 -8.99
CA ASP A 98 -6.96 8.23 -9.89
C ASP A 98 -6.58 6.79 -10.21
N ILE A 99 -5.29 6.46 -10.12
CA ILE A 99 -4.80 5.11 -10.42
C ILE A 99 -4.45 4.30 -9.17
N MET A 100 -4.52 4.95 -7.99
CA MET A 100 -4.25 4.30 -6.71
C MET A 100 -5.54 4.14 -5.92
N GLU A 101 -5.75 2.97 -5.35
CA GLU A 101 -6.87 2.77 -4.45
C GLU A 101 -6.50 3.29 -3.06
N VAL A 102 -7.15 4.36 -2.64
CA VAL A 102 -6.88 5.05 -1.37
C VAL A 102 -8.12 5.03 -0.50
N PHE A 103 -7.97 4.63 0.74
CA PHE A 103 -9.06 4.55 1.70
C PHE A 103 -8.76 5.43 2.91
N SER A 104 -9.81 6.04 3.45
CA SER A 104 -9.67 6.97 4.58
C SER A 104 -9.25 6.26 5.86
N ASN A 105 -9.70 5.02 6.05
CA ASN A 105 -9.39 4.24 7.24
C ASN A 105 -9.53 2.75 6.95
N GLN A 106 -9.15 1.94 7.93
CA GLN A 106 -9.17 0.48 7.79
C GLN A 106 -10.59 -0.06 7.61
N ALA A 107 -11.59 0.53 8.28
CA ALA A 107 -12.97 0.08 8.16
C ALA A 107 -13.50 0.23 6.74
N GLU A 108 -13.21 1.36 6.09
CA GLU A 108 -13.60 1.60 4.70
C GLU A 108 -12.94 0.59 3.77
N LEU A 109 -11.66 0.30 3.99
CA LEU A 109 -10.94 -0.71 3.22
C LEU A 109 -11.56 -2.10 3.41
N ASP A 110 -11.85 -2.48 4.65
CA ASP A 110 -12.41 -3.80 4.94
C ASP A 110 -13.78 -3.99 4.28
N ASP A 111 -14.61 -2.95 4.28
CA ASP A 111 -15.91 -2.96 3.61
C ASP A 111 -15.73 -3.17 2.09
N TYR A 112 -14.78 -2.47 1.49
CA TYR A 112 -14.49 -2.61 0.07
C TYR A 112 -14.04 -4.03 -0.27
N LEU A 113 -13.11 -4.59 0.50
CA LEU A 113 -12.60 -5.93 0.27
C LEU A 113 -13.67 -6.99 0.44
N GLU A 114 -14.57 -6.82 1.42
CA GLU A 114 -15.69 -7.73 1.62
C GLU A 114 -16.62 -7.73 0.41
N VAL A 115 -16.96 -6.55 -0.11
CA VAL A 115 -17.80 -6.42 -1.30
C VAL A 115 -17.14 -7.08 -2.51
N MET A 116 -15.84 -6.86 -2.72
CA MET A 116 -15.10 -7.44 -3.84
C MET A 116 -15.02 -8.96 -3.74
N GLN A 117 -14.79 -9.49 -2.55
CA GLN A 117 -14.76 -10.93 -2.33
C GLN A 117 -16.12 -11.57 -2.65
N LYS A 118 -17.20 -10.92 -2.21
CA LYS A 118 -18.55 -11.37 -2.49
C LYS A 118 -18.85 -11.41 -3.98
N LYS A 119 -18.42 -10.39 -4.73
CA LYS A 119 -18.58 -10.36 -6.18
C LYS A 119 -17.87 -11.52 -6.86
N VAL A 120 -16.65 -11.82 -6.41
CA VAL A 120 -15.87 -12.93 -6.97
C VAL A 120 -16.58 -14.26 -6.71
N LEU A 121 -17.11 -14.47 -5.52
CA LEU A 121 -17.85 -15.68 -5.18
C LEU A 121 -19.13 -15.81 -6.01
N ASP A 122 -19.85 -14.71 -6.22
CA ASP A 122 -21.08 -14.72 -7.02
C ASP A 122 -20.79 -14.99 -8.51
N GLN A 123 -19.65 -14.54 -9.01
CA GLN A 123 -19.25 -14.77 -10.41
C GLN A 123 -18.57 -16.11 -10.62
N GLY A 124 -17.94 -16.66 -9.60
CA GLY A 124 -17.20 -17.90 -9.69
C GLY A 124 -18.03 -19.15 -9.48
N ALA A 125 -19.31 -18.99 -9.21
CA ALA A 125 -20.22 -20.10 -8.93
C ALA A 125 -20.60 -20.89 -10.19
#